data_2910cf51a37f1f5c33ebcb3b61c02b9b
#
_entry.id   2910cf51a37f1f5c33ebcb3b61c02b9b
#
_cell.length_a   1.000
_cell.length_b   1.000
_cell.length_c   1.000
_cell.angle_alpha   90.00
_cell.angle_beta   90.00
_cell.angle_gamma   90.00
#
_symmetry.space_group_name_H-M   'P 1'
#
loop_
_entity.id
_entity.type
_entity.pdbx_description
1 polymer ?
#
loop_
_entity_poly.entity_id
_entity_poly.type
_entity_poly.pdbx_seq_one_letter_code
_entity_poly.pdbx_strand_id
1 'polypeptide(L)'
;MENLSGAQGFLLLHQHLRHMDWSKITKGVTQPEYLILTALHVHHQEAPDSQGVYVSALGEELSVSVSMISKLLRVLEEKGWILRTVDKNSRRNTFVTLTELGESVYQTASKEMKDFHQGVVDSLGQERFMQLLSSAVTLFRAYEDALSNL
;
A
#
# COMPACT_ATOMS: atom_id res chain seq x y z
N MET A 1 7.08 -0.92 -29.31
CA MET A 1 6.67 -2.14 -28.58
C MET A 1 6.38 -3.34 -29.49
N GLU A 2 6.55 -3.21 -30.81
CA GLU A 2 6.11 -4.23 -31.79
C GLU A 2 6.93 -5.53 -31.86
N ASN A 3 8.06 -5.65 -31.13
CA ASN A 3 8.91 -6.86 -31.19
C ASN A 3 9.33 -7.43 -29.82
N LEU A 4 8.62 -7.09 -28.74
CA LEU A 4 8.95 -7.65 -27.43
C LEU A 4 8.22 -8.98 -27.23
N SER A 5 8.96 -10.02 -26.78
CA SER A 5 8.32 -11.25 -26.29
C SER A 5 7.45 -10.93 -25.05
N GLY A 6 6.43 -11.75 -24.78
CA GLY A 6 5.57 -11.55 -23.61
C GLY A 6 6.37 -11.41 -22.30
N ALA A 7 7.43 -12.23 -22.13
CA ALA A 7 8.31 -12.16 -20.97
C ALA A 7 9.08 -10.81 -20.87
N GLN A 8 9.59 -10.30 -21.98
CA GLN A 8 10.26 -9.00 -22.01
C GLN A 8 9.29 -7.85 -21.70
N GLY A 9 8.07 -7.90 -22.25
CA GLY A 9 7.02 -6.91 -21.96
C GLY A 9 6.65 -6.90 -20.48
N PHE A 10 6.50 -8.06 -19.84
CA PHE A 10 6.23 -8.18 -18.42
C PHE A 10 7.35 -7.60 -17.56
N LEU A 11 8.62 -7.93 -17.87
CA LEU A 11 9.77 -7.39 -17.14
C LEU A 11 9.86 -5.86 -17.25
N LEU A 12 9.59 -5.30 -18.41
CA LEU A 12 9.55 -3.84 -18.61
C LEU A 12 8.43 -3.19 -17.81
N LEU A 13 7.23 -3.75 -17.79
CA LEU A 13 6.12 -3.25 -16.99
C LEU A 13 6.50 -3.24 -15.51
N HIS A 14 7.04 -4.36 -15.01
CA HIS A 14 7.50 -4.47 -13.62
C HIS A 14 8.59 -3.43 -13.30
N GLN A 15 9.55 -3.22 -14.21
CA GLN A 15 10.59 -2.21 -14.03
C GLN A 15 10.01 -0.80 -13.95
N HIS A 16 9.07 -0.42 -14.82
CA HIS A 16 8.43 0.90 -14.78
C HIS A 16 7.67 1.13 -13.47
N LEU A 17 6.90 0.13 -13.00
CA LEU A 17 6.19 0.23 -11.73
C LEU A 17 7.14 0.41 -10.53
N ARG A 18 8.28 -0.29 -10.52
CA ARG A 18 9.30 -0.17 -9.47
C ARG A 18 10.01 1.19 -9.46
N HIS A 19 10.12 1.85 -10.61
CA HIS A 19 10.77 3.16 -10.73
C HIS A 19 9.82 4.34 -10.53
N MET A 20 8.52 4.09 -10.30
CA MET A 20 7.59 5.16 -9.94
C MET A 20 7.95 5.72 -8.58
N ASP A 21 8.28 7.00 -8.55
CA ASP A 21 8.57 7.70 -7.29
C ASP A 21 7.25 8.17 -6.64
N TRP A 22 6.67 7.26 -5.87
CA TRP A 22 5.43 7.49 -5.14
C TRP A 22 5.49 8.71 -4.23
N SER A 23 6.67 9.00 -3.66
CA SER A 23 6.84 10.11 -2.74
C SER A 23 6.60 11.48 -3.39
N LYS A 24 6.80 11.58 -4.70
CA LYS A 24 6.46 12.79 -5.47
C LYS A 24 4.95 13.01 -5.56
N ILE A 25 4.19 11.93 -5.65
CA ILE A 25 2.73 11.99 -5.72
C ILE A 25 2.17 12.31 -4.33
N THR A 26 2.66 11.64 -3.30
CA THR A 26 2.12 11.62 -1.94
C THR A 26 2.81 12.61 -0.99
N LYS A 27 3.47 13.65 -1.52
CA LYS A 27 4.14 14.71 -0.73
C LYS A 27 5.14 14.18 0.29
N GLY A 28 5.98 13.22 -0.12
CA GLY A 28 7.07 12.68 0.69
C GLY A 28 6.73 11.40 1.46
N VAL A 29 5.52 10.87 1.34
CA VAL A 29 5.15 9.56 1.90
C VAL A 29 5.56 8.47 0.91
N THR A 30 6.39 7.52 1.32
CA THR A 30 6.79 6.40 0.46
C THR A 30 5.65 5.40 0.26
N GLN A 31 5.71 4.59 -0.80
CA GLN A 31 4.66 3.59 -1.07
C GLN A 31 4.40 2.64 0.13
N PRO A 32 5.42 2.04 0.79
CA PRO A 32 5.17 1.18 1.95
C PRO A 32 4.53 1.92 3.13
N GLU A 33 4.95 3.16 3.37
CA GLU A 33 4.34 4.01 4.41
C GLU A 33 2.88 4.30 4.11
N TYR A 34 2.58 4.69 2.86
CA TYR A 34 1.21 4.97 2.43
C TYR A 34 0.29 3.74 2.59
N LEU A 35 0.78 2.53 2.24
CA LEU A 35 0.01 1.31 2.41
C LEU A 35 -0.31 1.01 3.88
N ILE A 36 0.67 1.21 4.79
CA ILE A 36 0.44 1.03 6.23
C ILE A 36 -0.56 2.06 6.76
N LEU A 37 -0.39 3.34 6.42
CA LEU A 37 -1.31 4.39 6.83
C LEU A 37 -2.73 4.12 6.32
N THR A 38 -2.87 3.63 5.09
CA THR A 38 -4.16 3.24 4.50
C THR A 38 -4.81 2.10 5.29
N ALA A 39 -4.07 1.03 5.57
CA ALA A 39 -4.60 -0.10 6.34
C ALA A 39 -5.07 0.34 7.74
N LEU A 40 -4.26 1.13 8.45
CA LEU A 40 -4.61 1.64 9.77
C LEU A 40 -5.84 2.56 9.74
N HIS A 41 -5.95 3.43 8.71
CA HIS A 41 -7.11 4.29 8.52
C HIS A 41 -8.38 3.48 8.27
N VAL A 42 -8.35 2.50 7.37
CA VAL A 42 -9.50 1.64 7.06
C VAL A 42 -9.95 0.89 8.32
N HIS A 43 -9.02 0.26 9.04
CA HIS A 43 -9.34 -0.43 10.28
C HIS A 43 -9.97 0.49 11.35
N HIS A 44 -9.49 1.72 11.45
CA HIS A 44 -10.08 2.70 12.37
C HIS A 44 -11.51 3.08 11.96
N GLN A 45 -11.80 3.19 10.65
CA GLN A 45 -13.15 3.46 10.17
C GLN A 45 -14.11 2.30 10.40
N GLU A 46 -13.64 1.06 10.22
CA GLU A 46 -14.45 -0.15 10.41
C GLU A 46 -14.68 -0.51 11.88
N ALA A 47 -13.73 -0.20 12.75
CA ALA A 47 -13.77 -0.51 14.17
C ALA A 47 -13.20 0.63 15.04
N PRO A 48 -13.93 1.78 15.17
CA PRO A 48 -13.41 2.97 15.84
C PRO A 48 -13.12 2.76 17.34
N ASP A 49 -13.80 1.82 17.99
CA ASP A 49 -13.60 1.49 19.39
C ASP A 49 -12.49 0.45 19.64
N SER A 50 -11.82 -0.03 18.58
CA SER A 50 -10.72 -1.00 18.70
C SER A 50 -9.48 -0.38 19.33
N GLN A 51 -8.66 -1.24 19.99
CA GLN A 51 -7.36 -0.80 20.52
C GLN A 51 -6.31 -0.57 19.41
N GLY A 52 -6.65 -0.78 18.15
CA GLY A 52 -5.77 -0.72 16.98
C GLY A 52 -5.58 -2.08 16.32
N VAL A 53 -4.63 -2.17 15.41
CA VAL A 53 -4.34 -3.36 14.59
C VAL A 53 -3.09 -4.05 15.12
N TYR A 54 -3.11 -5.38 15.22
CA TYR A 54 -1.91 -6.13 15.58
C TYR A 54 -0.84 -6.04 14.49
N VAL A 55 0.42 -5.92 14.91
CA VAL A 55 1.59 -5.90 13.99
C VAL A 55 1.59 -7.12 13.08
N SER A 56 1.25 -8.32 13.58
CA SER A 56 1.15 -9.54 12.80
C SER A 56 0.07 -9.44 11.72
N ALA A 57 -1.10 -8.93 12.06
CA ALA A 57 -2.22 -8.77 11.12
C ALA A 57 -1.87 -7.79 9.99
N LEU A 58 -1.20 -6.67 10.30
CA LEU A 58 -0.68 -5.76 9.27
C LEU A 58 0.34 -6.43 8.35
N GLY A 59 1.21 -7.29 8.90
CA GLY A 59 2.19 -8.04 8.09
C GLY A 59 1.51 -9.01 7.13
N GLU A 60 0.49 -9.72 7.59
CA GLU A 60 -0.31 -10.65 6.79
C GLU A 60 -1.09 -9.91 5.70
N GLU A 61 -1.82 -8.85 6.07
CA GLU A 61 -2.62 -8.04 5.14
C GLU A 61 -1.76 -7.45 4.01
N LEU A 62 -0.58 -6.92 4.34
CA LEU A 62 0.32 -6.32 3.37
C LEU A 62 1.27 -7.33 2.70
N SER A 63 1.14 -8.62 3.02
CA SER A 63 2.00 -9.70 2.49
C SER A 63 3.49 -9.44 2.68
N VAL A 64 3.88 -8.88 3.84
CA VAL A 64 5.27 -8.61 4.19
C VAL A 64 5.70 -9.39 5.43
N SER A 65 6.99 -9.72 5.52
CA SER A 65 7.52 -10.44 6.68
C SER A 65 7.43 -9.60 7.96
N VAL A 66 7.34 -10.28 9.12
CA VAL A 66 7.32 -9.65 10.45
C VAL A 66 8.52 -8.72 10.66
N SER A 67 9.70 -9.09 10.16
CA SER A 67 10.89 -8.25 10.28
C SER A 67 10.78 -6.98 9.44
N MET A 68 10.17 -7.06 8.26
CA MET A 68 9.98 -5.92 7.37
C MET A 68 8.94 -4.95 7.94
N ILE A 69 7.76 -5.46 8.34
CA ILE A 69 6.72 -4.61 8.93
C ILE A 69 7.24 -3.92 10.19
N SER A 70 8.00 -4.61 11.05
CA SER A 70 8.57 -4.01 12.26
C SER A 70 9.54 -2.87 11.97
N LYS A 71 10.34 -2.96 10.89
CA LYS A 71 11.22 -1.87 10.46
C LYS A 71 10.44 -0.66 9.96
N LEU A 72 9.40 -0.90 9.14
CA LEU A 72 8.55 0.16 8.61
C LEU A 72 7.80 0.89 9.74
N LEU A 73 7.21 0.12 10.68
CA LEU A 73 6.51 0.70 11.82
C LEU A 73 7.43 1.53 12.72
N ARG A 74 8.70 1.13 12.89
CA ARG A 74 9.67 1.96 13.64
C ARG A 74 9.87 3.31 12.98
N VAL A 75 10.03 3.36 11.65
CA VAL A 75 10.18 4.63 10.92
C VAL A 75 8.93 5.51 11.07
N LEU A 76 7.74 4.93 10.97
CA LEU A 76 6.49 5.67 11.14
C LEU A 76 6.31 6.20 12.58
N GLU A 77 6.73 5.42 13.58
CA GLU A 77 6.70 5.83 14.98
C GLU A 77 7.72 6.96 15.26
N GLU A 78 8.95 6.87 14.70
CA GLU A 78 9.95 7.94 14.76
C GLU A 78 9.46 9.24 14.10
N LYS A 79 8.64 9.15 13.06
CA LYS A 79 7.96 10.29 12.43
C LYS A 79 6.76 10.81 13.23
N GLY A 80 6.35 10.11 14.27
CA GLY A 80 5.17 10.45 15.08
C GLY A 80 3.85 10.22 14.37
N TRP A 81 3.81 9.40 13.32
CA TRP A 81 2.59 9.15 12.54
C TRP A 81 1.76 8.00 13.10
N ILE A 82 2.37 7.12 13.87
CA ILE A 82 1.70 6.01 14.55
C ILE A 82 2.10 5.95 16.02
N LEU A 83 1.26 5.27 16.80
CA LEU A 83 1.54 4.87 18.18
C LEU A 83 1.51 3.35 18.27
N ARG A 84 2.48 2.78 19.00
CA ARG A 84 2.54 1.35 19.32
C ARG A 84 2.23 1.14 20.77
N THR A 85 1.28 0.27 21.08
CA THR A 85 0.87 -0.05 22.44
C THR A 85 0.94 -1.56 22.68
N VAL A 86 1.63 -1.97 23.73
CA VAL A 86 1.71 -3.39 24.11
C VAL A 86 0.35 -3.84 24.64
N ASP A 87 -0.13 -4.99 24.16
CA ASP A 87 -1.36 -5.59 24.62
C ASP A 87 -1.24 -5.97 26.12
N LYS A 88 -2.17 -5.46 26.92
CA LYS A 88 -2.21 -5.74 28.37
C LYS A 88 -2.44 -7.23 28.69
N ASN A 89 -3.11 -7.96 27.79
CA ASN A 89 -3.43 -9.36 27.96
C ASN A 89 -2.33 -10.29 27.40
N SER A 90 -1.47 -9.77 26.51
CA SER A 90 -0.39 -10.54 25.87
C SER A 90 0.79 -9.65 25.57
N ARG A 91 1.81 -9.68 26.43
CA ARG A 91 3.04 -8.89 26.23
C ARG A 91 3.79 -9.16 24.93
N ARG A 92 3.43 -10.21 24.20
CA ARG A 92 4.00 -10.55 22.89
C ARG A 92 3.32 -9.80 21.74
N ASN A 93 2.13 -9.29 21.99
CA ASN A 93 1.31 -8.61 20.99
C ASN A 93 1.43 -7.10 21.16
N THR A 94 1.48 -6.41 20.04
CA THR A 94 1.53 -4.94 19.97
C THR A 94 0.45 -4.47 19.03
N PHE A 95 -0.35 -3.53 19.50
CA PHE A 95 -1.30 -2.78 18.68
C PHE A 95 -0.61 -1.57 18.04
N VAL A 96 -1.08 -1.21 16.87
CA VAL A 96 -0.68 -0.01 16.13
C VAL A 96 -1.91 0.81 15.83
N THR A 97 -1.82 2.12 16.07
CA THR A 97 -2.86 3.09 15.73
C THR A 97 -2.26 4.29 15.03
N LEU A 98 -3.06 5.01 14.25
CA LEU A 98 -2.66 6.34 13.76
C LEU A 98 -2.67 7.35 14.91
N THR A 99 -1.75 8.31 14.85
CA THR A 99 -1.85 9.54 15.62
C THR A 99 -2.69 10.56 14.83
N GLU A 100 -3.07 11.68 15.46
CA GLU A 100 -3.72 12.80 14.75
C GLU A 100 -2.84 13.30 13.60
N LEU A 101 -1.52 13.37 13.82
CA LEU A 101 -0.55 13.72 12.77
C LEU A 101 -0.54 12.68 11.64
N GLY A 102 -0.53 11.38 11.99
CA GLY A 102 -0.56 10.30 11.01
C GLY A 102 -1.83 10.31 10.17
N GLU A 103 -2.98 10.57 10.79
CA GLU A 103 -4.25 10.74 10.08
C GLU A 103 -4.20 11.94 9.11
N SER A 104 -3.68 13.08 9.55
CA SER A 104 -3.53 14.28 8.71
C SER A 104 -2.60 14.02 7.51
N VAL A 105 -1.48 13.31 7.74
CA VAL A 105 -0.54 12.92 6.68
C VAL A 105 -1.22 11.97 5.69
N TYR A 106 -1.94 10.97 6.19
CA TYR A 106 -2.71 10.05 5.34
C TYR A 106 -3.72 10.79 4.47
N GLN A 107 -4.54 11.67 5.06
CA GLN A 107 -5.56 12.44 4.32
C GLN A 107 -4.94 13.28 3.21
N THR A 108 -3.82 13.94 3.50
CA THR A 108 -3.07 14.71 2.50
C THR A 108 -2.56 13.83 1.37
N ALA A 109 -1.86 12.75 1.69
CA ALA A 109 -1.31 11.81 0.72
C ALA A 109 -2.40 11.14 -0.13
N SER A 110 -3.53 10.77 0.50
CA SER A 110 -4.68 10.16 -0.17
C SER A 110 -5.35 11.12 -1.15
N LYS A 111 -5.48 12.40 -0.78
CA LYS A 111 -6.00 13.43 -1.68
C LYS A 111 -5.10 13.60 -2.91
N GLU A 112 -3.80 13.75 -2.71
CA GLU A 112 -2.83 13.92 -3.79
C GLU A 112 -2.80 12.69 -4.72
N MET A 113 -2.89 11.49 -4.15
CA MET A 113 -2.99 10.25 -4.92
C MET A 113 -4.25 10.20 -5.76
N LYS A 114 -5.40 10.59 -5.19
CA LYS A 114 -6.67 10.65 -5.90
C LYS A 114 -6.64 11.67 -7.05
N ASP A 115 -6.09 12.85 -6.78
CA ASP A 115 -5.99 13.92 -7.79
C ASP A 115 -5.04 13.49 -8.94
N PHE A 116 -3.89 12.88 -8.62
CA PHE A 116 -2.98 12.31 -9.61
C PHE A 116 -3.66 11.23 -10.45
N HIS A 117 -4.38 10.31 -9.79
CA HIS A 117 -5.09 9.23 -10.45
C HIS A 117 -6.17 9.76 -11.40
N GLN A 118 -6.94 10.77 -10.96
CA GLN A 118 -7.93 11.43 -11.81
C GLN A 118 -7.29 12.04 -13.06
N GLY A 119 -6.13 12.67 -12.94
CA GLY A 119 -5.38 13.19 -14.10
C GLY A 119 -5.00 12.11 -15.11
N VAL A 120 -4.63 10.90 -14.64
CA VAL A 120 -4.38 9.75 -15.52
C VAL A 120 -5.65 9.29 -16.21
N VAL A 121 -6.77 9.19 -15.48
CA VAL A 121 -8.07 8.84 -16.04
C VAL A 121 -8.51 9.86 -17.10
N ASP A 122 -8.37 11.14 -16.83
CA ASP A 122 -8.73 12.21 -17.77
C ASP A 122 -7.88 12.16 -19.05
N SER A 123 -6.60 11.80 -18.93
CA SER A 123 -5.68 11.66 -20.06
C SER A 123 -6.00 10.47 -20.98
N LEU A 124 -6.44 9.35 -20.40
CA LEU A 124 -6.71 8.10 -21.13
C LEU A 124 -8.16 7.97 -21.58
N GLY A 125 -9.07 8.64 -20.89
CA GLY A 125 -10.51 8.39 -20.91
C GLY A 125 -10.90 7.23 -20.01
N GLN A 126 -12.05 7.37 -19.32
CA GLN A 126 -12.54 6.44 -18.30
C GLN A 126 -12.64 5.00 -18.80
N GLU A 127 -13.21 4.81 -19.99
CA GLU A 127 -13.43 3.47 -20.56
C GLU A 127 -12.09 2.75 -20.80
N ARG A 128 -11.14 3.42 -21.47
CA ARG A 128 -9.82 2.87 -21.76
C ARG A 128 -9.01 2.59 -20.50
N PHE A 129 -9.09 3.48 -19.52
CA PHE A 129 -8.46 3.28 -18.22
C PHE A 129 -8.99 1.99 -17.56
N MET A 130 -10.32 1.81 -17.49
CA MET A 130 -10.92 0.63 -16.88
C MET A 130 -10.60 -0.67 -17.63
N GLN A 131 -10.55 -0.64 -18.97
CA GLN A 131 -10.11 -1.79 -19.78
C GLN A 131 -8.67 -2.19 -19.48
N LEU A 132 -7.75 -1.23 -19.41
CA LEU A 132 -6.34 -1.47 -19.09
C LEU A 132 -6.17 -2.03 -17.67
N LEU A 133 -6.87 -1.46 -16.69
CA LEU A 133 -6.84 -1.91 -15.31
C LEU A 133 -7.35 -3.35 -15.18
N SER A 134 -8.49 -3.66 -15.78
CA SER A 134 -9.06 -5.01 -15.79
C SER A 134 -8.12 -6.03 -16.44
N SER A 135 -7.49 -5.65 -17.55
CA SER A 135 -6.51 -6.49 -18.25
C SER A 135 -5.27 -6.73 -17.40
N ALA A 136 -4.77 -5.70 -16.70
CA ALA A 136 -3.64 -5.83 -15.79
C ALA A 136 -3.96 -6.78 -14.60
N VAL A 137 -5.12 -6.63 -13.98
CA VAL A 137 -5.56 -7.52 -12.89
C VAL A 137 -5.65 -8.98 -13.38
N THR A 138 -6.22 -9.20 -14.57
CA THR A 138 -6.30 -10.55 -15.15
C THR A 138 -4.90 -11.13 -15.42
N LEU A 139 -3.98 -10.31 -15.94
CA LEU A 139 -2.61 -10.73 -16.18
C LEU A 139 -1.89 -11.12 -14.89
N PHE A 140 -1.99 -10.31 -13.84
CA PHE A 140 -1.36 -10.61 -12.55
C PHE A 140 -1.91 -11.88 -11.90
N ARG A 141 -3.23 -12.08 -11.93
CA ARG A 141 -3.84 -13.34 -11.44
C ARG A 141 -3.31 -14.57 -12.18
N ALA A 142 -3.18 -14.50 -13.51
CA ALA A 142 -2.62 -15.60 -14.28
C ALA A 142 -1.18 -15.93 -13.90
N TYR A 143 -0.36 -14.93 -13.55
CA TYR A 143 1.00 -15.14 -13.02
C TYR A 143 0.99 -15.76 -11.62
N GLU A 144 0.11 -15.30 -10.72
CA GLU A 144 -0.06 -15.87 -9.37
C GLU A 144 -0.47 -17.33 -9.44
N ASP A 145 -1.46 -17.68 -10.28
CA ASP A 145 -1.90 -19.05 -10.50
C ASP A 145 -0.77 -19.93 -11.05
N ALA A 146 0.00 -19.41 -12.00
CA ALA A 146 1.15 -20.14 -12.56
C ALA A 146 2.25 -20.37 -11.51
N LEU A 147 2.54 -19.40 -10.65
CA LEU A 147 3.52 -19.52 -9.56
C LEU A 147 3.06 -20.53 -8.50
N SER A 148 1.76 -20.60 -8.22
CA SER A 148 1.20 -21.54 -7.23
C SER A 148 1.27 -22.99 -7.67
N ASN A 149 1.54 -23.23 -8.97
CA ASN A 149 1.65 -24.58 -9.57
C ASN A 149 3.12 -25.01 -9.81
N LEU A 150 4.11 -24.23 -9.34
CA LEU A 150 5.55 -24.58 -9.37
C LEU A 150 5.99 -25.25 -8.08
#